data_4df10e016c2facdd674a1f3f0996f59d
#
_entry.id   4df10e016c2facdd674a1f3f0996f59d
#
_cell.length_a   1.000
_cell.length_b   1.000
_cell.length_c   1.000
_cell.angle_alpha   90.00
_cell.angle_beta   90.00
_cell.angle_gamma   90.00
#
_symmetry.space_group_name_H-M   'P 1'
#
loop_
_entity.id
_entity.type
_entity.pdbx_description
1 polymer ?
#
loop_
_entity_poly.entity_id
_entity_poly.type
_entity_poly.pdbx_seq_one_letter_code
_entity_poly.pdbx_strand_id
1 'polypeptide(L)'
;MPVVRTGDGRNMKLLLQSAPIGPGRTNVGIYYKGLESYDDYSSPRRIAENWEGVFKVTDKPSAYSTMALQSDGSLGFLFEEQTHCTDKGGGYTIVYDNLSVEEITDGHYAVKASAAR
;
A
#
# COMPACT_ATOMS: atom_id res chain seq x y z
N MET A 1 3.99 -9.94 -0.10
CA MET A 1 4.68 -9.03 0.85
C MET A 1 6.14 -8.88 0.45
N PRO A 2 6.59 -7.67 0.20
CA PRO A 2 7.99 -7.47 -0.14
C PRO A 2 8.90 -7.68 1.07
N VAL A 3 10.13 -8.08 0.81
CA VAL A 3 11.17 -8.09 1.83
C VAL A 3 11.85 -6.74 1.79
N VAL A 4 11.90 -6.09 2.92
CA VAL A 4 12.42 -4.73 3.04
C VAL A 4 13.58 -4.69 4.01
N ARG A 5 14.37 -3.62 3.93
CA ARG A 5 15.45 -3.36 4.85
C ARG A 5 15.11 -2.16 5.70
N THR A 6 15.30 -2.28 6.99
CA THR A 6 15.13 -1.17 7.92
C THR A 6 16.35 -0.27 7.92
N GLY A 7 16.24 0.90 8.56
CA GLY A 7 17.34 1.82 8.65
C GLY A 7 18.55 1.28 9.40
N ASP A 8 18.35 0.30 10.28
CA ASP A 8 19.45 -0.35 11.01
C ASP A 8 19.98 -1.61 10.30
N GLY A 9 19.56 -1.84 9.06
CA GLY A 9 20.08 -2.92 8.24
C GLY A 9 19.40 -4.26 8.38
N ARG A 10 18.36 -4.37 9.22
CA ARG A 10 17.61 -5.63 9.34
C ARG A 10 16.70 -5.84 8.13
N ASN A 11 16.44 -7.11 7.84
CA ASN A 11 15.50 -7.48 6.78
C ASN A 11 14.21 -7.97 7.44
N MET A 12 13.07 -7.61 6.87
CA MET A 12 11.78 -8.11 7.34
C MET A 12 10.77 -8.06 6.21
N LYS A 13 9.66 -8.73 6.40
CA LYS A 13 8.54 -8.65 5.46
C LYS A 13 7.70 -7.42 5.81
N LEU A 14 7.26 -6.73 4.79
CA LEU A 14 6.39 -5.58 4.93
C LEU A 14 4.98 -5.98 4.50
N LEU A 15 4.02 -5.83 5.39
CA LEU A 15 2.63 -6.09 5.08
C LEU A 15 1.99 -4.81 4.57
N LEU A 16 1.32 -4.92 3.44
CA LEU A 16 0.65 -3.80 2.79
C LEU A 16 -0.81 -4.15 2.58
N GLN A 17 -1.68 -3.20 2.85
CA GLN A 17 -3.11 -3.36 2.59
C GLN A 17 -3.66 -2.10 1.97
N SER A 18 -4.29 -2.22 0.82
CA SER A 18 -4.95 -1.09 0.18
C SER A 18 -6.43 -1.08 0.54
N ALA A 19 -6.95 0.12 0.80
CA ALA A 19 -8.35 0.31 1.13
C ALA A 19 -8.68 1.80 1.07
N PRO A 20 -9.96 2.16 0.89
CA PRO A 20 -10.36 3.54 1.12
C PRO A 20 -10.09 3.91 2.58
N ILE A 21 -9.37 5.00 2.78
CA ILE A 21 -9.13 5.50 4.15
C ILE A 21 -10.43 6.07 4.72
N GLY A 22 -11.25 6.65 3.84
CA GLY A 22 -12.52 7.21 4.23
C GLY A 22 -12.49 8.70 4.43
N PRO A 23 -13.65 9.27 4.76
CA PRO A 23 -14.90 8.56 5.08
C PRO A 23 -15.53 7.91 3.86
N GLY A 24 -16.10 6.72 4.05
CA GLY A 24 -16.74 5.97 2.99
C GLY A 24 -15.76 5.55 1.89
N ARG A 25 -16.18 5.62 0.65
CA ARG A 25 -15.36 5.25 -0.50
C ARG A 25 -14.58 6.45 -1.01
N THR A 26 -13.68 6.95 -0.18
CA THR A 26 -12.81 8.07 -0.52
C THR A 26 -11.41 7.81 -0.02
N ASN A 27 -10.46 8.54 -0.56
CA ASN A 27 -9.08 8.54 -0.09
C ASN A 27 -8.46 7.15 -0.08
N VAL A 28 -8.47 6.46 -1.22
CA VAL A 28 -7.82 5.16 -1.29
C VAL A 28 -6.35 5.31 -0.91
N GLY A 29 -5.87 4.42 -0.07
CA GLY A 29 -4.52 4.47 0.43
C GLY A 29 -3.97 3.08 0.72
N ILE A 30 -2.73 3.06 1.18
CA ILE A 30 -2.02 1.82 1.47
C ILE A 30 -1.54 1.87 2.92
N TYR A 31 -2.09 1.01 3.74
CA TYR A 31 -1.62 0.81 5.12
C TYR A 31 -0.41 -0.11 5.10
N TYR A 32 0.54 0.15 5.99
CA TYR A 32 1.74 -0.68 6.02
C TYR A 32 2.21 -0.94 7.46
N LYS A 33 2.85 -2.09 7.63
CA LYS A 33 3.59 -2.40 8.87
C LYS A 33 4.63 -3.48 8.58
N GLY A 34 5.75 -3.40 9.29
CA GLY A 34 6.76 -4.43 9.25
C GLY A 34 6.36 -5.58 10.17
N LEU A 35 6.60 -6.80 9.74
CA LEU A 35 6.32 -8.00 10.53
C LEU A 35 7.60 -8.43 11.23
N GLU A 36 7.79 -7.92 12.45
CA GLU A 36 9.01 -8.18 13.23
C GLU A 36 8.94 -9.45 14.06
N SER A 37 7.77 -9.73 14.62
CA SER A 37 7.63 -10.84 15.55
C SER A 37 6.41 -11.68 15.21
N TYR A 38 6.36 -12.87 15.77
CA TYR A 38 5.24 -13.76 15.58
C TYR A 38 3.91 -13.10 15.99
N ASP A 39 3.96 -12.27 17.04
CA ASP A 39 2.74 -11.61 17.52
C ASP A 39 2.11 -10.70 16.46
N ASP A 40 2.91 -10.18 15.53
CA ASP A 40 2.39 -9.29 14.49
C ASP A 40 1.46 -10.00 13.51
N TYR A 41 1.56 -11.32 13.41
CA TYR A 41 0.78 -12.10 12.45
C TYR A 41 0.24 -13.40 13.03
N SER A 42 0.12 -13.51 14.35
CA SER A 42 -0.32 -14.75 15.00
C SER A 42 -1.81 -15.04 14.83
N SER A 43 -2.59 -14.05 14.41
CA SER A 43 -4.02 -14.23 14.15
C SER A 43 -4.49 -13.19 13.15
N PRO A 44 -5.64 -13.39 12.50
CA PRO A 44 -6.20 -12.37 11.59
C PRO A 44 -6.38 -11.01 12.26
N ARG A 45 -6.75 -11.00 13.53
CA ARG A 45 -6.91 -9.76 14.26
C ARG A 45 -5.58 -9.03 14.42
N ARG A 46 -4.50 -9.76 14.75
CA ARG A 46 -3.18 -9.17 14.91
C ARG A 46 -2.66 -8.61 13.58
N ILE A 47 -2.94 -9.30 12.48
CA ILE A 47 -2.57 -8.81 11.17
C ILE A 47 -3.25 -7.48 10.88
N ALA A 48 -4.50 -7.32 11.28
CA ALA A 48 -5.33 -6.17 10.92
C ALA A 48 -5.18 -4.97 11.84
N GLU A 49 -4.34 -5.03 12.85
CA GLU A 49 -4.18 -3.93 13.80
C GLU A 49 -2.74 -3.45 13.88
N ASN A 50 -2.56 -2.31 14.55
CA ASN A 50 -1.24 -1.72 14.78
C ASN A 50 -0.48 -1.37 13.50
N TRP A 51 -1.17 -0.81 12.54
CA TRP A 51 -0.52 -0.30 11.34
C TRP A 51 0.45 0.82 11.71
N GLU A 52 1.64 0.79 11.13
CA GLU A 52 2.65 1.81 11.37
C GLU A 52 2.30 3.12 10.70
N GLY A 53 1.68 3.05 9.54
CA GLY A 53 1.30 4.24 8.81
C GLY A 53 0.39 3.92 7.65
N VAL A 54 0.00 4.98 6.97
CA VAL A 54 -0.83 4.88 5.78
C VAL A 54 -0.38 5.93 4.76
N PHE A 55 -0.29 5.51 3.52
CA PHE A 55 0.04 6.38 2.39
C PHE A 55 -1.24 6.63 1.60
N LYS A 56 -1.66 7.89 1.50
CA LYS A 56 -2.85 8.24 0.74
C LYS A 56 -2.48 8.40 -0.73
N VAL A 57 -3.08 7.57 -1.59
CA VAL A 57 -2.81 7.59 -3.02
C VAL A 57 -3.61 8.68 -3.72
N THR A 58 -4.88 8.86 -3.33
CA THR A 58 -5.74 9.88 -3.91
C THR A 58 -6.61 10.50 -2.83
N ASP A 59 -7.02 11.75 -3.02
CA ASP A 59 -7.95 12.45 -2.14
C ASP A 59 -9.37 12.49 -2.71
N LYS A 60 -9.62 11.74 -3.78
CA LYS A 60 -10.92 11.72 -4.47
C LYS A 60 -11.77 10.54 -4.00
N PRO A 61 -13.09 10.57 -4.31
CA PRO A 61 -13.88 9.36 -4.17
C PRO A 61 -13.22 8.21 -4.93
N SER A 62 -13.11 7.07 -4.29
CA SER A 62 -12.39 5.93 -4.81
C SER A 62 -12.94 4.66 -4.17
N ALA A 63 -12.76 3.54 -4.82
CA ALA A 63 -13.38 2.31 -4.36
C ALA A 63 -12.41 1.14 -4.37
N TYR A 64 -12.49 0.29 -5.37
CA TYR A 64 -11.69 -0.93 -5.39
C TYR A 64 -10.25 -0.65 -5.77
N SER A 65 -9.37 -1.46 -5.22
CA SER A 65 -7.94 -1.37 -5.51
C SER A 65 -7.31 -2.74 -5.45
N THR A 66 -6.21 -2.88 -6.15
CA THR A 66 -5.37 -4.08 -6.10
C THR A 66 -3.93 -3.68 -6.35
N MET A 67 -3.02 -4.47 -5.84
CA MET A 67 -1.59 -4.23 -6.06
C MET A 67 -0.86 -5.51 -6.34
N ALA A 68 0.26 -5.36 -7.06
CA ALA A 68 1.14 -6.46 -7.39
C ALA A 68 2.58 -6.02 -7.18
N LEU A 69 3.36 -6.89 -6.58
CA LEU A 69 4.79 -6.66 -6.40
C LEU A 69 5.48 -6.92 -7.75
N GLN A 70 6.20 -5.93 -8.23
CA GLN A 70 6.94 -6.03 -9.49
C GLN A 70 8.31 -6.64 -9.26
N SER A 71 8.93 -7.11 -10.34
CA SER A 71 10.24 -7.75 -10.24
C SER A 71 11.35 -6.80 -9.79
N ASP A 72 11.17 -5.51 -9.99
CA ASP A 72 12.15 -4.51 -9.53
C ASP A 72 11.90 -4.06 -8.10
N GLY A 73 10.92 -4.65 -7.42
CA GLY A 73 10.60 -4.31 -6.04
C GLY A 73 9.60 -3.18 -5.88
N SER A 74 9.16 -2.56 -6.97
CA SER A 74 8.12 -1.56 -6.91
C SER A 74 6.74 -2.22 -6.86
N LEU A 75 5.72 -1.43 -6.60
CA LEU A 75 4.34 -1.89 -6.53
C LEU A 75 3.54 -1.32 -7.68
N GLY A 76 2.96 -2.20 -8.48
CA GLY A 76 1.95 -1.79 -9.43
C GLY A 76 0.62 -1.68 -8.70
N PHE A 77 -0.02 -0.52 -8.76
CA PHE A 77 -1.23 -0.23 -8.02
C PHE A 77 -2.33 0.20 -8.98
N LEU A 78 -3.41 -0.58 -9.01
CA LEU A 78 -4.60 -0.27 -9.80
C LEU A 78 -5.72 0.11 -8.85
N PHE A 79 -6.39 1.22 -9.13
CA PHE A 79 -7.51 1.63 -8.29
C PHE A 79 -8.56 2.36 -9.10
N GLU A 80 -9.78 2.39 -8.56
CA GLU A 80 -10.88 3.13 -9.14
C GLU A 80 -10.96 4.49 -8.48
N GLU A 81 -11.03 5.53 -9.29
CA GLU A 81 -11.07 6.91 -8.82
C GLU A 81 -12.15 7.66 -9.58
N GLN A 82 -12.92 8.45 -8.87
CA GLN A 82 -13.94 9.28 -9.51
C GLN A 82 -13.29 10.52 -10.10
N THR A 83 -13.07 10.48 -11.40
CA THR A 83 -12.43 11.59 -12.11
C THR A 83 -13.42 12.43 -12.90
N HIS A 84 -14.66 11.96 -13.05
CA HIS A 84 -15.70 12.66 -13.79
C HIS A 84 -16.96 12.77 -12.96
N CYS A 85 -17.50 13.98 -12.88
CA CYS A 85 -18.84 14.22 -12.34
C CYS A 85 -19.69 14.68 -13.50
N THR A 86 -20.78 13.96 -13.75
CA THR A 86 -21.74 14.32 -14.78
C THR A 86 -23.10 14.54 -14.12
N ASP A 87 -24.04 15.09 -14.88
CA ASP A 87 -25.40 15.27 -14.40
C ASP A 87 -26.08 13.97 -14.02
N LYS A 88 -25.54 12.87 -14.48
CA LYS A 88 -26.10 11.54 -14.24
C LYS A 88 -25.34 10.78 -13.13
N GLY A 89 -24.50 11.48 -12.40
CA GLY A 89 -23.68 10.89 -11.37
C GLY A 89 -22.23 10.81 -11.79
N GLY A 90 -21.37 10.40 -10.88
CA GLY A 90 -19.95 10.26 -11.13
C GLY A 90 -19.61 8.96 -11.79
N GLY A 91 -18.60 8.98 -12.63
CA GLY A 91 -18.00 7.77 -13.19
C GLY A 91 -16.65 7.52 -12.56
N TYR A 92 -16.26 6.26 -12.50
CA TYR A 92 -14.94 5.87 -12.03
C TYR A 92 -14.02 5.61 -13.21
N THR A 93 -12.78 6.01 -13.05
CA THR A 93 -11.70 5.71 -13.99
C THR A 93 -10.75 4.75 -13.29
N ILE A 94 -10.26 3.77 -14.03
CA ILE A 94 -9.23 2.88 -13.50
C ILE A 94 -7.88 3.56 -13.73
N VAL A 95 -7.14 3.74 -12.63
CA VAL A 95 -5.85 4.42 -12.64
C VAL A 95 -4.76 3.42 -12.27
N TYR A 96 -3.65 3.48 -12.96
CA TYR A 96 -2.48 2.68 -12.64
C TYR A 96 -1.35 3.60 -12.15
N ASP A 97 -0.80 3.26 -10.99
CA ASP A 97 0.39 3.92 -10.46
C ASP A 97 1.47 2.89 -10.20
N ASN A 98 2.71 3.31 -10.38
CA ASN A 98 3.86 2.51 -9.97
C ASN A 98 4.49 3.21 -8.78
N LEU A 99 4.45 2.55 -7.63
CA LEU A 99 4.87 3.15 -6.36
C LEU A 99 6.07 2.43 -5.79
N SER A 100 6.99 3.16 -5.20
CA SER A 100 8.11 2.55 -4.49
C SER A 100 7.75 2.34 -3.02
N VAL A 101 8.39 1.36 -2.39
CA VAL A 101 8.24 1.14 -0.96
C VAL A 101 8.72 2.36 -0.18
N GLU A 102 9.76 3.01 -0.64
CA GLU A 102 10.29 4.22 0.00
C GLU A 102 9.25 5.35 0.01
N GLU A 103 8.52 5.54 -1.10
CA GLU A 103 7.43 6.51 -1.17
C GLU A 103 6.31 6.19 -0.20
N ILE A 104 5.87 4.94 -0.20
CA ILE A 104 4.72 4.51 0.60
C ILE A 104 5.03 4.67 2.08
N THR A 105 6.24 4.36 2.49
CA THR A 105 6.62 4.34 3.90
C THR A 105 7.37 5.60 4.35
N ASP A 106 7.39 6.62 3.51
CA ASP A 106 8.08 7.88 3.80
C ASP A 106 9.54 7.65 4.24
N GLY A 107 10.20 6.76 3.53
CA GLY A 107 11.62 6.47 3.76
C GLY A 107 11.91 5.52 4.90
N HIS A 108 10.90 5.02 5.62
CA HIS A 108 11.12 4.09 6.74
C HIS A 108 11.66 2.74 6.29
N TYR A 109 11.29 2.31 5.09
CA TYR A 109 11.70 1.02 4.55
C TYR A 109 12.18 1.17 3.12
N ALA A 110 13.12 0.35 2.75
CA ALA A 110 13.60 0.24 1.39
C ALA A 110 13.55 -1.22 0.96
N VAL A 111 13.26 -1.47 -0.31
CA VAL A 111 13.26 -2.82 -0.82
C VAL A 111 14.68 -3.36 -0.77
N LYS A 112 14.81 -4.60 -0.29
CA LYS A 112 16.10 -5.27 -0.27
C LYS A 112 16.58 -5.45 -1.71
N ALA A 113 17.77 -4.98 -2.00
CA ALA A 113 18.37 -5.17 -3.32
C ALA A 113 18.52 -6.65 -3.60
N SER A 114 18.20 -7.04 -4.84
CA SER A 114 18.37 -8.42 -5.25
C SER A 114 19.87 -8.74 -5.28
N ALA A 115 20.24 -9.82 -4.62
CA ALA A 115 21.64 -10.23 -4.53
C ALA A 115 22.13 -10.92 -5.78
N ALA A 116 21.24 -11.33 -6.63
CA ALA A 116 21.60 -12.15 -7.79
C ALA A 116 21.79 -11.29 -9.03
N ARG A 117 22.86 -10.65 -9.12
CA ARG A 117 23.14 -9.88 -10.32
C ARG A 117 24.53 -10.08 -10.78
#